data_1e47b24905401f531cbba273a9035248
#
_entry.id   1e47b24905401f531cbba273a9035248
#
_cell.length_a   1.000
_cell.length_b   1.000
_cell.length_c   1.000
_cell.angle_alpha   90.00
_cell.angle_beta   90.00
_cell.angle_gamma   90.00
#
_symmetry.space_group_name_H-M   'P 1'
#
loop_
_entity.id
_entity.type
_entity.pdbx_description
1 polymer ?
#
loop_
_entity_poly.entity_id
_entity_poly.type
_entity_poly.pdbx_seq_one_letter_code
_entity_poly.pdbx_strand_id
1 'polypeptide(L)'
;ALWLPPAYKGIGGAADVGYGVYDMYDLGEFDQKESVRTKYGTKEQYLQAVQQLRKSGIQVYADTVLNHRMGADQAEPCRATPYRRGDRLHPKGTMREILAYTGFSFPGRAGVHSTFQWHWQHFDAVDYDHSNPGERDTVYLLEGKSFDDEVSQEFGNFAYLMGCDLDCQHPEVREELARWGRWYLDNTGVDGFRLDAIKHIAAWFFPEWLDALEKHAGKDLFVVGEYWVN
;
A
#
# COMPACT_ATOMS: atom_id res chain seq x y z
N ALA A 1 22.40 -6.42 9.91
CA ALA A 1 21.06 -6.47 9.34
C ALA A 1 21.08 -6.10 7.87
N LEU A 2 20.13 -6.54 7.12
CA LEU A 2 19.93 -6.19 5.71
C LEU A 2 18.44 -5.84 5.49
N TRP A 3 18.19 -4.72 4.85
CA TRP A 3 16.88 -4.32 4.36
C TRP A 3 16.71 -4.80 2.91
N LEU A 4 15.63 -5.53 2.63
CA LEU A 4 15.26 -5.98 1.29
C LEU A 4 14.14 -5.10 0.73
N PRO A 5 14.18 -4.77 -0.57
CA PRO A 5 13.13 -3.99 -1.22
C PRO A 5 11.77 -4.72 -1.18
N PRO A 6 10.63 -4.01 -1.50
CA PRO A 6 9.32 -4.63 -1.49
C PRO A 6 9.27 -5.84 -2.43
N ALA A 7 8.98 -7.03 -1.89
CA ALA A 7 9.06 -8.29 -2.64
C ALA A 7 7.75 -8.69 -3.34
N TYR A 8 6.66 -7.96 -3.07
CA TYR A 8 5.33 -8.26 -3.60
C TYR A 8 5.08 -7.65 -4.99
N LYS A 9 3.98 -8.07 -5.62
CA LYS A 9 3.62 -7.69 -6.98
C LYS A 9 3.25 -6.22 -7.08
N GLY A 10 3.96 -5.50 -7.94
CA GLY A 10 3.61 -4.13 -8.34
C GLY A 10 2.84 -4.06 -9.65
N ILE A 11 2.29 -2.91 -9.96
CA ILE A 11 1.53 -2.63 -11.19
C ILE A 11 2.32 -2.94 -12.48
N GLY A 12 3.64 -2.74 -12.47
CA GLY A 12 4.53 -3.02 -13.59
C GLY A 12 5.05 -4.47 -13.65
N GLY A 13 4.46 -5.40 -12.89
CA GLY A 13 4.86 -6.80 -12.87
C GLY A 13 6.36 -6.99 -12.57
N ALA A 14 7.07 -7.73 -13.41
CA ALA A 14 8.50 -8.00 -13.24
C ALA A 14 9.41 -6.76 -13.45
N ALA A 15 8.90 -5.65 -13.95
CA ALA A 15 9.64 -4.40 -14.10
C ALA A 15 9.50 -3.47 -12.90
N ASP A 16 8.47 -3.66 -12.07
CA ASP A 16 8.18 -2.80 -10.91
C ASP A 16 9.21 -2.97 -9.80
N VAL A 17 9.71 -1.85 -9.27
CA VAL A 17 10.65 -1.86 -8.14
C VAL A 17 9.97 -2.10 -6.79
N GLY A 18 8.65 -2.34 -6.78
CA GLY A 18 7.86 -2.73 -5.62
C GLY A 18 7.05 -1.63 -4.97
N TYR A 19 7.25 -0.36 -5.36
CA TYR A 19 6.50 0.78 -4.79
C TYR A 19 5.19 1.08 -5.52
N GLY A 20 4.97 0.51 -6.70
CA GLY A 20 3.67 0.54 -7.38
C GLY A 20 2.75 -0.59 -6.92
N VAL A 21 2.43 -0.65 -5.65
CA VAL A 21 1.82 -1.81 -4.97
C VAL A 21 0.49 -2.25 -5.58
N TYR A 22 0.46 -3.43 -6.16
CA TYR A 22 -0.75 -4.07 -6.64
C TYR A 22 -1.27 -5.12 -5.64
N ASP A 23 -0.54 -6.22 -5.42
CA ASP A 23 -0.96 -7.31 -4.56
C ASP A 23 0.13 -7.68 -3.55
N MET A 24 -0.08 -7.34 -2.29
CA MET A 24 0.87 -7.59 -1.22
C MET A 24 1.00 -9.08 -0.85
N TYR A 25 0.04 -9.92 -1.21
CA TYR A 25 0.11 -11.37 -0.98
C TYR A 25 0.80 -12.13 -2.11
N ASP A 26 1.11 -11.48 -3.23
CA ASP A 26 1.82 -12.10 -4.35
C ASP A 26 3.32 -11.77 -4.31
N LEU A 27 4.11 -12.66 -3.75
CA LEU A 27 5.57 -12.54 -3.68
C LEU A 27 6.29 -13.08 -4.95
N GLY A 28 5.60 -13.11 -6.08
CA GLY A 28 6.09 -13.74 -7.33
C GLY A 28 5.64 -15.19 -7.45
N GLU A 29 4.39 -15.46 -7.11
CA GLU A 29 3.76 -16.78 -7.07
C GLU A 29 2.63 -16.91 -8.12
N PHE A 30 1.95 -15.81 -8.45
CA PHE A 30 0.78 -15.81 -9.31
C PHE A 30 1.02 -15.05 -10.62
N ASP A 31 0.40 -15.53 -11.71
CA ASP A 31 0.42 -14.81 -12.98
C ASP A 31 -0.50 -13.59 -12.92
N GLN A 32 0.09 -12.46 -12.59
CA GLN A 32 -0.56 -11.16 -12.45
C GLN A 32 0.33 -10.07 -13.03
N LYS A 33 -0.28 -9.05 -13.62
CA LYS A 33 0.47 -7.94 -14.24
C LYS A 33 1.55 -8.45 -15.22
N GLU A 34 1.13 -9.39 -16.09
CA GLU A 34 1.93 -9.97 -17.18
C GLU A 34 3.19 -10.73 -16.71
N SER A 35 3.22 -11.17 -15.44
CA SER A 35 4.35 -11.94 -14.92
C SER A 35 3.99 -12.79 -13.71
N VAL A 36 4.62 -13.95 -13.57
CA VAL A 36 4.60 -14.71 -12.31
C VAL A 36 5.57 -14.08 -11.33
N ARG A 37 6.84 -13.92 -11.73
CA ARG A 37 7.88 -13.35 -10.86
C ARG A 37 7.67 -11.84 -10.63
N THR A 38 8.15 -11.35 -9.49
CA THR A 38 8.41 -9.91 -9.29
C THR A 38 9.77 -9.52 -9.89
N LYS A 39 10.15 -8.25 -9.80
CA LYS A 39 11.51 -7.81 -10.18
C LYS A 39 12.59 -8.58 -9.43
N TYR A 40 12.35 -8.96 -8.20
CA TYR A 40 13.30 -9.60 -7.30
C TYR A 40 13.23 -11.13 -7.30
N GLY A 41 12.45 -11.72 -8.18
CA GLY A 41 12.39 -13.17 -8.38
C GLY A 41 11.03 -13.77 -8.07
N THR A 42 11.04 -15.10 -7.87
CA THR A 42 9.86 -15.87 -7.42
C THR A 42 9.79 -15.89 -5.90
N LYS A 43 8.64 -16.26 -5.36
CA LYS A 43 8.44 -16.46 -3.92
C LYS A 43 9.50 -17.40 -3.32
N GLU A 44 9.77 -18.52 -3.97
CA GLU A 44 10.77 -19.49 -3.50
C GLU A 44 12.16 -18.86 -3.42
N GLN A 45 12.56 -18.07 -4.41
CA GLN A 45 13.84 -17.37 -4.42
C GLN A 45 13.93 -16.34 -3.29
N TYR A 46 12.86 -15.59 -3.06
CA TYR A 46 12.80 -14.64 -1.95
C TYR A 46 12.93 -15.34 -0.59
N LEU A 47 12.16 -16.41 -0.36
CA LEU A 47 12.20 -17.18 0.88
C LEU A 47 13.58 -17.83 1.11
N GLN A 48 14.21 -18.36 0.05
CA GLN A 48 15.57 -18.89 0.12
C GLN A 48 16.59 -17.82 0.50
N ALA A 49 16.48 -16.61 -0.07
CA ALA A 49 17.36 -15.48 0.27
C ALA A 49 17.22 -15.08 1.74
N VAL A 50 16.00 -14.91 2.25
CA VAL A 50 15.74 -14.61 3.67
C VAL A 50 16.32 -15.71 4.57
N GLN A 51 16.07 -16.97 4.25
CA GLN A 51 16.57 -18.08 5.04
C GLN A 51 18.11 -18.13 5.06
N GLN A 52 18.75 -17.89 3.92
CA GLN A 52 20.22 -17.93 3.83
C GLN A 52 20.86 -16.78 4.61
N LEU A 53 20.28 -15.58 4.55
CA LEU A 53 20.73 -14.42 5.33
C LEU A 53 20.65 -14.71 6.83
N ARG A 54 19.50 -15.23 7.29
CA ARG A 54 19.30 -15.57 8.70
C ARG A 54 20.24 -16.69 9.18
N LYS A 55 20.51 -17.73 8.36
CA LYS A 55 21.52 -18.76 8.66
C LYS A 55 22.92 -18.18 8.81
N SER A 56 23.20 -17.05 8.15
CA SER A 56 24.47 -16.33 8.26
C SER A 56 24.50 -15.33 9.42
N GLY A 57 23.48 -15.32 10.30
CA GLY A 57 23.38 -14.42 11.44
C GLY A 57 22.97 -12.99 11.06
N ILE A 58 22.44 -12.78 9.86
CA ILE A 58 22.03 -11.48 9.37
C ILE A 58 20.52 -11.32 9.56
N GLN A 59 20.09 -10.34 10.33
CA GLN A 59 18.68 -9.95 10.43
C GLN A 59 18.19 -9.38 9.10
N VAL A 60 16.94 -9.71 8.74
CA VAL A 60 16.32 -9.28 7.49
C VAL A 60 15.11 -8.41 7.79
N TYR A 61 15.08 -7.21 7.22
CA TYR A 61 13.96 -6.28 7.30
C TYR A 61 13.29 -6.15 5.94
N ALA A 62 11.97 -6.27 5.91
CA ALA A 62 11.19 -6.13 4.69
C ALA A 62 10.73 -4.68 4.49
N ASP A 63 10.87 -4.18 3.28
CA ASP A 63 10.27 -2.91 2.88
C ASP A 63 8.75 -3.07 2.73
N THR A 64 8.01 -2.16 3.33
CA THR A 64 6.56 -2.27 3.46
C THR A 64 5.88 -0.96 3.10
N VAL A 65 5.06 -0.99 2.05
CA VAL A 65 4.28 0.15 1.55
C VAL A 65 2.83 0.00 2.01
N LEU A 66 2.45 0.75 3.03
CA LEU A 66 1.10 0.72 3.61
C LEU A 66 0.23 1.91 3.15
N ASN A 67 0.81 2.86 2.41
CA ASN A 67 0.16 4.10 2.05
C ASN A 67 -0.88 3.95 0.92
N HIS A 68 -0.61 3.17 -0.11
CA HIS A 68 -1.40 3.19 -1.34
C HIS A 68 -1.48 1.86 -2.06
N ARG A 69 -2.39 1.79 -3.06
CA ARG A 69 -2.49 0.71 -4.05
C ARG A 69 -2.48 1.29 -5.46
N MET A 70 -1.96 0.50 -6.43
CA MET A 70 -1.89 0.89 -7.84
C MET A 70 -2.25 -0.28 -8.75
N GLY A 71 -2.82 0.02 -9.93
CA GLY A 71 -3.10 -0.99 -10.94
C GLY A 71 -4.36 -1.82 -10.68
N ALA A 72 -5.41 -1.21 -10.13
CA ALA A 72 -6.71 -1.86 -9.95
C ALA A 72 -7.19 -2.59 -11.22
N ASP A 73 -7.93 -3.67 -11.01
CA ASP A 73 -8.47 -4.52 -12.09
C ASP A 73 -9.70 -3.91 -12.75
N GLN A 74 -10.43 -3.07 -12.01
CA GLN A 74 -11.69 -2.49 -12.45
C GLN A 74 -11.81 -1.01 -12.07
N ALA A 75 -12.44 -0.24 -12.96
CA ALA A 75 -12.88 1.10 -12.64
C ALA A 75 -14.27 1.05 -12.00
N GLU A 76 -14.48 1.86 -10.98
CA GLU A 76 -15.73 1.96 -10.23
C GLU A 76 -16.27 3.40 -10.27
N PRO A 77 -17.59 3.58 -10.46
CA PRO A 77 -18.21 4.89 -10.31
C PRO A 77 -18.22 5.28 -8.83
N CYS A 78 -17.75 6.46 -8.53
CA CYS A 78 -17.77 7.04 -7.19
C CYS A 78 -17.90 8.56 -7.28
N ARG A 79 -18.19 9.22 -6.16
CA ARG A 79 -18.25 10.68 -6.11
C ARG A 79 -17.04 11.22 -5.39
N ALA A 80 -16.50 12.33 -5.88
CA ALA A 80 -15.31 12.93 -5.29
C ALA A 80 -15.26 14.44 -5.46
N THR A 81 -14.55 15.08 -4.56
CA THR A 81 -14.24 16.52 -4.61
C THR A 81 -12.81 16.69 -5.13
N PRO A 82 -12.59 17.42 -6.24
CA PRO A 82 -11.25 17.63 -6.79
C PRO A 82 -10.47 18.69 -6.01
N TYR A 83 -9.19 18.39 -5.75
CA TYR A 83 -8.19 19.30 -5.17
C TYR A 83 -6.98 19.42 -6.10
N ARG A 84 -6.18 20.49 -5.96
CA ARG A 84 -4.85 20.53 -6.60
C ARG A 84 -3.85 19.71 -5.84
N ARG A 85 -2.90 19.08 -6.52
CA ARG A 85 -1.81 18.34 -5.86
C ARG A 85 -1.01 19.20 -4.89
N GLY A 86 -0.82 20.47 -5.19
CA GLY A 86 -0.08 21.43 -4.35
C GLY A 86 -0.94 22.23 -3.37
N ASP A 87 -2.24 21.97 -3.28
CA ASP A 87 -3.14 22.64 -2.33
C ASP A 87 -4.27 21.70 -1.93
N ARG A 88 -4.17 21.13 -0.74
CA ARG A 88 -5.14 20.21 -0.15
C ARG A 88 -6.14 20.87 0.77
N LEU A 89 -5.98 22.20 1.01
CA LEU A 89 -6.87 22.97 1.88
C LEU A 89 -8.09 23.52 1.12
N HIS A 90 -7.93 23.76 -0.18
CA HIS A 90 -8.98 24.41 -0.98
C HIS A 90 -9.41 23.52 -2.14
N PRO A 91 -10.68 23.10 -2.19
CA PRO A 91 -11.19 22.34 -3.31
C PRO A 91 -11.06 23.14 -4.62
N LYS A 92 -10.68 22.46 -5.68
CA LYS A 92 -10.57 22.98 -7.05
C LYS A 92 -11.94 23.09 -7.74
N GLY A 93 -12.95 22.38 -7.20
CA GLY A 93 -14.31 22.35 -7.74
C GLY A 93 -15.29 21.70 -6.78
N THR A 94 -16.52 21.54 -7.22
CA THR A 94 -17.58 20.87 -6.45
C THR A 94 -17.47 19.34 -6.60
N MET A 95 -18.04 18.63 -5.64
CA MET A 95 -18.19 17.18 -5.68
C MET A 95 -18.94 16.75 -6.96
N ARG A 96 -18.42 15.75 -7.63
CA ARG A 96 -18.98 15.19 -8.86
C ARG A 96 -18.73 13.69 -8.96
N GLU A 97 -19.45 13.03 -9.85
CA GLU A 97 -19.17 11.65 -10.22
C GLU A 97 -17.87 11.56 -11.04
N ILE A 98 -17.07 10.56 -10.72
CA ILE A 98 -15.86 10.16 -11.44
C ILE A 98 -15.87 8.65 -11.66
N LEU A 99 -15.03 8.17 -12.56
CA LEU A 99 -14.77 6.75 -12.77
C LEU A 99 -13.33 6.45 -12.37
N ALA A 100 -13.12 5.86 -11.20
CA ALA A 100 -11.81 5.64 -10.63
C ALA A 100 -11.40 4.15 -10.64
N TYR A 101 -10.13 3.85 -10.93
CA TYR A 101 -9.57 2.50 -10.84
C TYR A 101 -9.30 2.13 -9.38
N THR A 102 -10.32 1.59 -8.71
CA THR A 102 -10.32 1.26 -7.27
C THR A 102 -10.74 -0.18 -6.95
N GLY A 103 -11.25 -0.93 -7.95
CA GLY A 103 -11.63 -2.33 -7.79
C GLY A 103 -10.43 -3.27 -7.94
N PHE A 104 -9.94 -3.86 -6.83
CA PHE A 104 -8.87 -4.85 -6.84
C PHE A 104 -9.45 -6.21 -6.46
N SER A 105 -9.53 -7.12 -7.42
CA SER A 105 -10.09 -8.47 -7.27
C SER A 105 -9.03 -9.57 -7.31
N PHE A 106 -7.82 -9.25 -7.76
CA PHE A 106 -6.67 -10.17 -7.83
C PHE A 106 -6.99 -11.49 -8.55
N PRO A 107 -7.44 -11.45 -9.81
CA PRO A 107 -7.95 -12.63 -10.49
C PRO A 107 -6.92 -13.75 -10.65
N GLY A 108 -5.63 -13.41 -10.82
CA GLY A 108 -4.57 -14.41 -10.93
C GLY A 108 -4.29 -15.14 -9.62
N ARG A 109 -4.51 -14.48 -8.47
CA ARG A 109 -4.38 -15.08 -7.14
C ARG A 109 -5.64 -15.87 -6.73
N ALA A 110 -6.80 -15.51 -7.23
CA ALA A 110 -8.06 -16.23 -7.06
C ALA A 110 -8.41 -16.55 -5.58
N GLY A 111 -8.19 -15.61 -4.67
CA GLY A 111 -8.53 -15.75 -3.25
C GLY A 111 -7.50 -16.54 -2.41
N VAL A 112 -6.41 -17.04 -2.99
CA VAL A 112 -5.33 -17.67 -2.22
C VAL A 112 -4.69 -16.62 -1.28
N HIS A 113 -4.39 -16.99 -0.05
CA HIS A 113 -3.86 -16.18 1.06
C HIS A 113 -4.84 -15.15 1.64
N SER A 114 -5.68 -14.51 0.85
CA SER A 114 -6.75 -13.60 1.29
C SER A 114 -7.85 -13.53 0.23
N THR A 115 -9.09 -13.50 0.67
CA THR A 115 -10.28 -13.28 -0.18
C THR A 115 -10.71 -11.81 -0.20
N PHE A 116 -9.99 -10.93 0.50
CA PHE A 116 -10.31 -9.52 0.57
C PHE A 116 -10.16 -8.86 -0.80
N GLN A 117 -11.14 -8.04 -1.15
CA GLN A 117 -11.15 -7.24 -2.37
C GLN A 117 -11.22 -5.76 -1.97
N TRP A 118 -10.45 -4.93 -2.67
CA TRP A 118 -10.49 -3.50 -2.43
C TRP A 118 -11.51 -2.86 -3.36
N HIS A 119 -12.23 -1.89 -2.82
CA HIS A 119 -13.21 -1.06 -3.52
C HIS A 119 -13.01 0.40 -3.12
N TRP A 120 -13.65 1.34 -3.83
CA TRP A 120 -13.47 2.77 -3.61
C TRP A 120 -13.68 3.19 -2.13
N GLN A 121 -14.54 2.49 -1.38
CA GLN A 121 -14.80 2.78 0.03
C GLN A 121 -13.58 2.60 0.95
N HIS A 122 -12.59 1.84 0.52
CA HIS A 122 -11.36 1.56 1.28
C HIS A 122 -10.26 2.60 1.06
N PHE A 123 -10.55 3.64 0.27
CA PHE A 123 -9.58 4.68 -0.07
C PHE A 123 -10.11 6.06 0.29
N ASP A 124 -9.19 6.97 0.67
CA ASP A 124 -9.52 8.37 0.92
C ASP A 124 -9.51 9.18 -0.37
N ALA A 125 -8.53 8.96 -1.22
CA ALA A 125 -8.35 9.74 -2.42
C ALA A 125 -7.70 8.95 -3.57
N VAL A 126 -7.88 9.46 -4.79
CA VAL A 126 -7.27 8.96 -6.01
C VAL A 126 -6.77 10.11 -6.89
N ASP A 127 -5.90 9.85 -7.87
CA ASP A 127 -5.36 10.89 -8.76
C ASP A 127 -5.78 10.75 -10.23
N TYR A 128 -6.71 9.85 -10.52
CA TYR A 128 -7.13 9.61 -11.90
C TYR A 128 -8.63 9.42 -12.03
N ASP A 129 -9.25 10.18 -12.93
CA ASP A 129 -10.62 10.01 -13.38
C ASP A 129 -10.62 9.47 -14.81
N HIS A 130 -11.02 8.21 -14.99
CA HIS A 130 -11.08 7.55 -16.29
C HIS A 130 -12.11 8.21 -17.23
N SER A 131 -13.15 8.84 -16.71
CA SER A 131 -14.13 9.57 -17.51
C SER A 131 -13.58 10.92 -18.02
N ASN A 132 -12.51 11.45 -17.39
CA ASN A 132 -11.84 12.68 -17.79
C ASN A 132 -10.30 12.57 -17.76
N PRO A 133 -9.69 11.73 -18.59
CA PRO A 133 -8.25 11.42 -18.54
C PRO A 133 -7.33 12.62 -18.84
N GLY A 134 -7.89 13.69 -19.36
CA GLY A 134 -7.16 14.94 -19.64
C GLY A 134 -6.94 15.81 -18.42
N GLU A 135 -7.68 15.62 -17.34
CA GLU A 135 -7.53 16.41 -16.13
C GLU A 135 -6.27 16.00 -15.36
N ARG A 136 -5.32 16.90 -15.29
CA ARG A 136 -4.02 16.72 -14.63
C ARG A 136 -3.93 17.53 -13.35
N ASP A 137 -2.91 17.25 -12.55
CA ASP A 137 -2.64 17.98 -11.30
C ASP A 137 -3.83 17.98 -10.34
N THR A 138 -4.56 16.87 -10.29
CA THR A 138 -5.77 16.72 -9.48
C THR A 138 -5.66 15.52 -8.56
N VAL A 139 -6.10 15.72 -7.33
CA VAL A 139 -6.40 14.67 -6.34
C VAL A 139 -7.90 14.71 -6.09
N TYR A 140 -8.54 13.59 -6.16
CA TYR A 140 -9.97 13.44 -5.96
C TYR A 140 -10.22 12.83 -4.59
N LEU A 141 -10.63 13.67 -3.63
CA LEU A 141 -11.05 13.22 -2.29
C LEU A 141 -12.44 12.57 -2.42
N LEU A 142 -12.54 11.29 -2.06
CA LEU A 142 -13.74 10.49 -2.24
C LEU A 142 -14.87 10.92 -1.28
N GLU A 143 -16.12 10.64 -1.67
CA GLU A 143 -17.29 11.05 -0.88
C GLU A 143 -17.28 10.41 0.52
N GLY A 144 -17.50 11.25 1.54
CA GLY A 144 -17.52 10.81 2.93
C GLY A 144 -16.13 10.60 3.55
N LYS A 145 -15.06 10.93 2.82
CA LYS A 145 -13.67 10.83 3.28
C LYS A 145 -13.08 12.20 3.64
N SER A 146 -11.97 12.16 4.37
CA SER A 146 -11.14 13.32 4.69
C SER A 146 -9.67 12.98 4.51
N PHE A 147 -8.84 13.97 4.21
CA PHE A 147 -7.40 13.80 4.36
C PHE A 147 -7.05 13.62 5.85
N ASP A 148 -6.18 12.69 6.16
CA ASP A 148 -5.73 12.43 7.54
C ASP A 148 -5.08 13.67 8.16
N ASP A 149 -5.31 13.90 9.47
CA ASP A 149 -4.81 15.10 10.17
C ASP A 149 -3.39 14.95 10.69
N GLU A 150 -3.02 13.78 11.19
CA GLU A 150 -1.71 13.51 11.82
C GLU A 150 -0.63 13.11 10.80
N VAL A 151 -0.48 13.90 9.76
CA VAL A 151 0.44 13.71 8.64
C VAL A 151 1.35 14.93 8.45
N SER A 152 2.30 14.85 7.53
CA SER A 152 3.11 16.01 7.11
C SER A 152 2.20 17.16 6.63
N GLN A 153 2.53 18.39 7.05
CA GLN A 153 1.79 19.60 6.70
C GLN A 153 2.30 20.29 5.42
N GLU A 154 3.18 19.65 4.66
CA GLU A 154 3.55 20.14 3.32
C GLU A 154 2.29 20.27 2.45
N PHE A 155 2.21 21.31 1.62
CA PHE A 155 1.03 21.65 0.80
C PHE A 155 -0.26 21.85 1.61
N GLY A 156 -0.16 22.17 2.89
CA GLY A 156 -1.27 22.29 3.84
C GLY A 156 -1.71 20.97 4.47
N ASN A 157 -1.57 19.87 3.77
CA ASN A 157 -1.77 18.49 4.21
C ASN A 157 -1.15 17.54 3.19
N PHE A 158 -0.30 16.61 3.61
CA PHE A 158 0.33 15.69 2.68
C PHE A 158 -0.05 14.21 2.94
N ALA A 159 -1.32 13.94 3.30
CA ALA A 159 -1.85 12.59 3.38
C ALA A 159 -1.71 11.89 2.03
N TYR A 160 -2.22 12.48 0.96
CA TYR A 160 -2.16 11.88 -0.37
C TYR A 160 -0.75 11.93 -0.98
N LEU A 161 -0.19 10.78 -1.35
CA LEU A 161 1.06 10.63 -2.11
C LEU A 161 0.81 10.28 -3.59
N MET A 162 0.18 9.13 -3.85
CA MET A 162 -0.08 8.60 -5.20
C MET A 162 -1.12 7.48 -5.20
N GLY A 163 -1.63 7.13 -6.39
CA GLY A 163 -2.49 5.97 -6.61
C GLY A 163 -3.83 6.04 -5.89
N CYS A 164 -4.22 4.93 -5.29
CA CYS A 164 -5.39 4.84 -4.42
C CYS A 164 -4.90 4.90 -2.97
N ASP A 165 -5.11 6.01 -2.31
CA ASP A 165 -4.67 6.30 -0.94
C ASP A 165 -5.52 5.51 0.06
N LEU A 166 -4.89 4.70 0.91
CA LEU A 166 -5.62 3.81 1.82
C LEU A 166 -6.23 4.58 2.98
N ASP A 167 -7.54 4.41 3.21
CA ASP A 167 -8.24 4.92 4.39
C ASP A 167 -7.87 4.11 5.64
N CYS A 168 -6.84 4.55 6.34
CA CYS A 168 -6.42 3.91 7.58
C CYS A 168 -7.44 4.04 8.73
N GLN A 169 -8.46 4.90 8.61
CA GLN A 169 -9.57 4.98 9.57
C GLN A 169 -10.61 3.88 9.32
N HIS A 170 -10.68 3.31 8.11
CA HIS A 170 -11.63 2.26 7.78
C HIS A 170 -11.28 0.94 8.49
N PRO A 171 -12.19 0.34 9.28
CA PRO A 171 -11.87 -0.84 10.08
C PRO A 171 -11.47 -2.06 9.24
N GLU A 172 -12.06 -2.28 8.06
CA GLU A 172 -11.69 -3.38 7.17
C GLU A 172 -10.28 -3.19 6.59
N VAL A 173 -9.87 -1.96 6.30
CA VAL A 173 -8.50 -1.64 5.85
C VAL A 173 -7.49 -1.98 6.94
N ARG A 174 -7.71 -1.53 8.18
CA ARG A 174 -6.83 -1.86 9.32
C ARG A 174 -6.72 -3.37 9.55
N GLU A 175 -7.86 -4.06 9.55
CA GLU A 175 -7.87 -5.51 9.74
C GLU A 175 -7.11 -6.25 8.63
N GLU A 176 -7.31 -5.84 7.36
CA GLU A 176 -6.62 -6.48 6.23
C GLU A 176 -5.12 -6.19 6.24
N LEU A 177 -4.69 -4.97 6.56
CA LEU A 177 -3.27 -4.65 6.70
C LEU A 177 -2.62 -5.41 7.86
N ALA A 178 -3.31 -5.56 9.00
CA ALA A 178 -2.83 -6.37 10.11
C ALA A 178 -2.79 -7.87 9.78
N ARG A 179 -3.80 -8.38 9.04
CA ARG A 179 -3.84 -9.76 8.55
C ARG A 179 -2.67 -10.04 7.59
N TRP A 180 -2.43 -9.12 6.67
CA TRP A 180 -1.30 -9.21 5.76
C TRP A 180 0.03 -9.24 6.52
N GLY A 181 0.23 -8.35 7.49
CA GLY A 181 1.46 -8.30 8.26
C GLY A 181 1.75 -9.60 9.02
N ARG A 182 0.72 -10.18 9.66
CA ARG A 182 0.83 -11.50 10.31
C ARG A 182 1.19 -12.60 9.30
N TRP A 183 0.46 -12.65 8.17
CA TRP A 183 0.74 -13.59 7.10
C TRP A 183 2.17 -13.45 6.56
N TYR A 184 2.63 -12.21 6.40
CA TYR A 184 3.97 -11.94 5.88
C TYR A 184 5.06 -12.44 6.83
N LEU A 185 4.93 -12.17 8.14
CA LEU A 185 5.84 -12.69 9.17
C LEU A 185 5.90 -14.21 9.17
N ASP A 186 4.74 -14.88 9.14
CA ASP A 186 4.64 -16.35 9.19
C ASP A 186 5.24 -17.01 7.94
N ASN A 187 5.04 -16.40 6.77
CA ASN A 187 5.49 -16.98 5.50
C ASN A 187 6.95 -16.67 5.18
N THR A 188 7.47 -15.53 5.59
CA THR A 188 8.82 -15.09 5.19
C THR A 188 9.85 -15.24 6.29
N GLY A 189 9.44 -15.15 7.55
CA GLY A 189 10.32 -15.20 8.70
C GLY A 189 11.26 -14.00 8.81
N VAL A 190 10.92 -12.84 8.26
CA VAL A 190 11.70 -11.59 8.44
C VAL A 190 11.73 -11.15 9.90
N ASP A 191 12.72 -10.38 10.27
CA ASP A 191 12.97 -9.97 11.64
C ASP A 191 12.38 -8.59 11.98
N GLY A 192 11.86 -7.88 10.97
CA GLY A 192 11.28 -6.55 11.13
C GLY A 192 10.93 -5.89 9.82
N PHE A 193 10.64 -4.59 9.87
CA PHE A 193 10.15 -3.83 8.72
C PHE A 193 10.86 -2.49 8.55
N ARG A 194 11.01 -2.09 7.29
CA ARG A 194 11.18 -0.69 6.91
C ARG A 194 9.84 -0.21 6.36
N LEU A 195 9.27 0.81 6.99
CA LEU A 195 7.98 1.39 6.59
C LEU A 195 8.23 2.54 5.63
N ASP A 196 7.72 2.39 4.42
CA ASP A 196 7.78 3.39 3.37
C ASP A 196 6.84 4.55 3.63
N ALA A 197 7.25 5.77 3.25
CA ALA A 197 6.40 6.95 3.13
C ALA A 197 5.55 7.29 4.38
N ILE A 198 6.08 7.08 5.60
CA ILE A 198 5.30 7.22 6.85
C ILE A 198 4.75 8.63 7.09
N LYS A 199 5.31 9.66 6.45
CA LYS A 199 4.82 11.05 6.60
C LYS A 199 3.44 11.28 6.00
N HIS A 200 2.95 10.36 5.18
CA HIS A 200 1.66 10.43 4.49
C HIS A 200 0.56 9.64 5.19
N ILE A 201 0.91 8.84 6.21
CA ILE A 201 -0.02 8.01 6.97
C ILE A 201 -0.16 8.61 8.36
N ALA A 202 -1.37 8.65 8.91
CA ALA A 202 -1.63 9.17 10.25
C ALA A 202 -0.78 8.45 11.31
N ALA A 203 -0.11 9.21 12.16
CA ALA A 203 0.90 8.69 13.10
C ALA A 203 0.34 7.63 14.06
N TRP A 204 -0.94 7.74 14.45
CA TRP A 204 -1.62 6.79 15.36
C TRP A 204 -1.75 5.38 14.77
N PHE A 205 -1.76 5.22 13.43
CA PHE A 205 -1.90 3.92 12.77
C PHE A 205 -0.74 2.96 13.07
N PHE A 206 0.48 3.46 13.12
CA PHE A 206 1.67 2.61 13.24
C PHE A 206 1.75 1.87 14.57
N PRO A 207 1.56 2.49 15.75
CA PRO A 207 1.52 1.76 17.01
C PRO A 207 0.44 0.66 17.02
N GLU A 208 -0.77 0.94 16.54
CA GLU A 208 -1.86 -0.04 16.48
C GLU A 208 -1.49 -1.25 15.61
N TRP A 209 -0.94 -0.99 14.42
CA TRP A 209 -0.53 -2.03 13.49
C TRP A 209 0.63 -2.87 14.05
N LEU A 210 1.64 -2.23 14.64
CA LEU A 210 2.80 -2.89 15.22
C LEU A 210 2.44 -3.75 16.44
N ASP A 211 1.63 -3.23 17.34
CA ASP A 211 1.14 -3.97 18.53
C ASP A 211 0.43 -5.27 18.10
N ALA A 212 -0.38 -5.20 17.03
CA ALA A 212 -1.06 -6.39 16.49
C ALA A 212 -0.07 -7.44 15.96
N LEU A 213 1.02 -7.01 15.33
CA LEU A 213 2.05 -7.89 14.78
C LEU A 213 2.97 -8.46 15.85
N GLU A 214 3.41 -7.65 16.82
CA GLU A 214 4.27 -8.07 17.93
C GLU A 214 3.56 -9.05 18.86
N LYS A 215 2.28 -8.81 19.11
CA LYS A 215 1.43 -9.76 19.85
C LYS A 215 1.32 -11.10 19.13
N HIS A 216 1.22 -11.10 17.80
CA HIS A 216 1.19 -12.32 16.98
C HIS A 216 2.56 -13.02 16.99
N ALA A 217 3.64 -12.28 16.80
CA ALA A 217 5.00 -12.80 16.73
C ALA A 217 5.53 -13.27 18.10
N GLY A 218 4.92 -12.83 19.22
CA GLY A 218 5.37 -13.11 20.59
C GLY A 218 6.72 -12.48 20.92
N LYS A 219 7.11 -11.43 20.23
CA LYS A 219 8.39 -10.71 20.40
C LYS A 219 8.30 -9.30 19.81
N ASP A 220 9.19 -8.42 20.28
CA ASP A 220 9.38 -7.11 19.68
C ASP A 220 9.94 -7.24 18.25
N LEU A 221 9.48 -6.37 17.36
CA LEU A 221 9.94 -6.29 15.97
C LEU A 221 10.80 -5.03 15.79
N PHE A 222 11.91 -5.16 15.06
CA PHE A 222 12.65 -3.98 14.64
C PHE A 222 11.88 -3.26 13.54
N VAL A 223 11.68 -1.95 13.73
CA VAL A 223 10.99 -1.13 12.73
C VAL A 223 11.73 0.19 12.52
N VAL A 224 11.87 0.59 11.28
CA VAL A 224 12.39 1.91 10.87
C VAL A 224 11.46 2.50 9.83
N GLY A 225 11.08 3.76 10.02
CA GLY A 225 10.21 4.50 9.08
C GLY A 225 11.00 5.45 8.20
N GLU A 226 10.62 5.54 6.93
CA GLU A 226 11.10 6.58 6.04
C GLU A 226 10.25 7.85 6.21
N TYR A 227 10.85 8.90 6.71
CA TYR A 227 10.25 10.23 6.76
C TYR A 227 11.08 11.20 5.91
N TRP A 228 10.71 11.31 4.62
CA TRP A 228 11.44 12.16 3.69
C TRP A 228 11.05 13.64 3.89
N VAL A 229 12.04 14.49 4.12
CA VAL A 229 11.89 15.95 4.22
C VAL A 229 12.67 16.59 3.07
N ASN A 230 12.03 17.55 2.35
CA ASN A 230 12.69 18.33 1.30
C ASN A 230 13.52 19.46 1.88
#